data_ecca77bc5644eaa74cd4bd3e958c54e1
#
_entry.id   ecca77bc5644eaa74cd4bd3e958c54e1
#
_cell.length_a   1.000
_cell.length_b   1.000
_cell.length_c   1.000
_cell.angle_alpha   90.00
_cell.angle_beta   90.00
_cell.angle_gamma   90.00
#
_symmetry.space_group_name_H-M   'P 1'
#
loop_
_entity.id
_entity.type
_entity.pdbx_description
1 polymer ?
#
loop_
_entity_poly.entity_id
_entity_poly.type
_entity_poly.pdbx_seq_one_letter_code
_entity_poly.pdbx_strand_id
1 'polypeptide(L)'
;MIQIEDRETAHFEAKLAKGGLPRSLWKSYSAFANTDGGTIALGVKERSDKSLEVIGVDKPNDLVRDFWNTVNDRTKVSLNILSDRNVSIENDGGRKAILIHVPRAERFDRPLYINRDILGETFRRNGEGDYRCSSEEVRAMLRDAEGKLR
;
A
#
# COMPACT_ATOMS: atom_id res chain seq x y z
N MET A 1 -6.52 18.70 10.85
CA MET A 1 -7.15 17.43 11.24
C MET A 1 -7.08 16.44 10.09
N ILE A 2 -6.72 15.20 10.39
CA ILE A 2 -6.67 14.15 9.38
C ILE A 2 -8.09 13.74 9.02
N GLN A 3 -8.36 13.67 7.72
CA GLN A 3 -9.62 13.15 7.21
C GLN A 3 -9.41 11.72 6.75
N ILE A 4 -9.65 10.79 7.68
CA ILE A 4 -9.54 9.37 7.42
C ILE A 4 -10.88 8.71 7.73
N GLU A 5 -11.08 7.53 7.20
CA GLU A 5 -12.28 6.76 7.50
C GLU A 5 -12.23 6.24 8.93
N ASP A 6 -13.40 5.98 9.50
CA ASP A 6 -13.50 5.55 10.90
C ASP A 6 -12.96 4.14 11.12
N ARG A 7 -12.76 3.37 10.06
CA ARG A 7 -12.30 1.98 10.16
C ARG A 7 -11.67 1.53 8.86
N GLU A 8 -10.96 0.42 8.92
CA GLU A 8 -10.43 -0.19 7.72
C GLU A 8 -11.57 -0.66 6.81
N THR A 9 -11.33 -0.55 5.51
CA THR A 9 -12.29 -0.91 4.46
C THR A 9 -11.55 -1.57 3.32
N ALA A 10 -12.28 -1.87 2.22
CA ALA A 10 -11.66 -2.36 1.00
C ALA A 10 -10.67 -1.36 0.40
N HIS A 11 -10.74 -0.07 0.79
CA HIS A 11 -9.91 1.01 0.24
C HIS A 11 -9.08 1.73 1.30
N PHE A 12 -8.99 1.18 2.50
CA PHE A 12 -8.25 1.82 3.60
C PHE A 12 -7.63 0.77 4.51
N GLU A 13 -6.36 0.96 4.81
CA GLU A 13 -5.61 0.05 5.69
C GLU A 13 -4.81 0.86 6.70
N ALA A 14 -5.04 0.61 8.00
CA ALA A 14 -4.29 1.25 9.08
C ALA A 14 -3.15 0.34 9.52
N LYS A 15 -1.97 0.92 9.74
CA LYS A 15 -0.80 0.17 10.18
C LYS A 15 -0.03 0.97 11.21
N LEU A 16 0.50 0.27 12.21
CA LEU A 16 1.47 0.85 13.12
C LEU A 16 2.84 0.83 12.46
N ALA A 17 3.66 1.81 12.79
CA ALA A 17 5.01 1.92 12.25
C ALA A 17 6.02 2.17 13.37
N LYS A 18 5.90 1.41 14.44
CA LYS A 18 6.83 1.46 15.57
C LYS A 18 8.14 0.80 15.15
N GLY A 19 9.22 1.56 15.21
CA GLY A 19 10.53 1.03 14.88
C GLY A 19 10.82 0.91 13.39
N GLY A 20 9.95 1.45 12.53
CA GLY A 20 10.19 1.47 11.09
C GLY A 20 8.97 1.09 10.26
N LEU A 21 9.17 0.93 8.97
CA LEU A 21 8.11 0.54 8.06
C LEU A 21 7.71 -0.93 8.33
N PRO A 22 6.41 -1.22 8.47
CA PRO A 22 5.98 -2.61 8.67
C PRO A 22 6.13 -3.39 7.36
N ARG A 23 6.52 -4.67 7.48
CA ARG A 23 6.67 -5.53 6.30
C ARG A 23 5.37 -5.67 5.52
N SER A 24 4.25 -5.70 6.22
CA SER A 24 2.94 -5.87 5.60
C SER A 24 2.52 -4.67 4.75
N LEU A 25 3.23 -3.55 4.85
CA LEU A 25 2.99 -2.38 3.99
C LEU A 25 3.03 -2.77 2.52
N TRP A 26 4.00 -3.60 2.13
CA TRP A 26 4.22 -3.92 0.72
C TRP A 26 3.19 -4.87 0.15
N LYS A 27 2.64 -5.76 0.98
CA LYS A 27 1.47 -6.56 0.59
C LYS A 27 0.27 -5.67 0.27
N SER A 28 0.01 -4.68 1.13
CA SER A 28 -1.11 -3.77 0.94
C SER A 28 -0.90 -2.90 -0.30
N TYR A 29 0.34 -2.43 -0.53
CA TYR A 29 0.67 -1.69 -1.73
C TYR A 29 0.36 -2.51 -2.99
N SER A 30 0.85 -3.74 -3.05
CA SER A 30 0.56 -4.66 -4.16
C SER A 30 -0.94 -4.89 -4.31
N ALA A 31 -1.62 -5.20 -3.21
CA ALA A 31 -3.05 -5.51 -3.23
C ALA A 31 -3.89 -4.34 -3.74
N PHE A 32 -3.62 -3.14 -3.24
CA PHE A 32 -4.35 -1.94 -3.69
C PHE A 32 -4.06 -1.65 -5.16
N ALA A 33 -2.80 -1.70 -5.56
CA ALA A 33 -2.43 -1.40 -6.94
C ALA A 33 -3.06 -2.38 -7.94
N ASN A 34 -3.20 -3.63 -7.56
CA ASN A 34 -3.76 -4.66 -8.43
C ASN A 34 -5.30 -4.72 -8.40
N THR A 35 -5.93 -4.02 -7.49
CA THR A 35 -7.38 -4.09 -7.35
C THR A 35 -8.02 -2.74 -7.68
N ASP A 36 -8.39 -1.95 -6.67
CA ASP A 36 -9.12 -0.70 -6.90
C ASP A 36 -8.43 0.51 -6.29
N GLY A 37 -7.18 0.36 -5.86
CA GLY A 37 -6.49 1.42 -5.15
C GLY A 37 -6.94 1.52 -3.71
N GLY A 38 -6.31 2.42 -2.95
CA GLY A 38 -6.67 2.64 -1.56
C GLY A 38 -5.64 3.48 -0.84
N THR A 39 -5.90 3.73 0.43
CA THR A 39 -5.02 4.52 1.28
C THR A 39 -4.44 3.65 2.38
N ILE A 40 -3.14 3.74 2.57
CA ILE A 40 -2.44 3.11 3.69
C ILE A 40 -2.06 4.23 4.66
N ALA A 41 -2.47 4.09 5.93
CA ALA A 41 -2.18 5.09 6.95
C ALA A 41 -1.19 4.51 7.95
N LEU A 42 0.01 5.07 8.02
CA LEU A 42 1.03 4.65 8.99
C LEU A 42 0.93 5.48 10.26
N GLY A 43 1.04 4.81 11.40
CA GLY A 43 0.86 5.46 12.69
C GLY A 43 -0.58 5.49 13.14
N VAL A 44 -1.42 4.63 12.59
CA VAL A 44 -2.84 4.53 12.92
C VAL A 44 -3.14 3.10 13.35
N LYS A 45 -3.92 2.97 14.42
CA LYS A 45 -4.28 1.68 15.01
C LYS A 45 -5.78 1.45 14.91
N GLU A 46 -6.17 0.23 14.55
CA GLU A 46 -7.57 -0.17 14.63
C GLU A 46 -7.88 -0.62 16.06
N ARG A 47 -8.91 -0.04 16.66
CA ARG A 47 -9.36 -0.43 18.00
C ARG A 47 -10.23 -1.69 17.93
N SER A 48 -10.49 -2.28 19.10
CA SER A 48 -11.32 -3.47 19.19
C SER A 48 -12.75 -3.25 18.68
N ASP A 49 -13.26 -2.02 18.75
CA ASP A 49 -14.59 -1.66 18.22
C ASP A 49 -14.54 -1.28 16.74
N LYS A 50 -13.40 -1.50 16.06
CA LYS A 50 -13.16 -1.19 14.65
C LYS A 50 -12.95 0.28 14.34
N SER A 51 -13.02 1.18 15.32
CA SER A 51 -12.66 2.58 15.10
C SER A 51 -11.15 2.73 14.99
N LEU A 52 -10.70 3.87 14.44
CA LEU A 52 -9.28 4.14 14.25
C LEU A 52 -8.76 5.17 15.25
N GLU A 53 -7.53 4.99 15.67
CA GLU A 53 -6.85 5.89 16.59
C GLU A 53 -5.51 6.29 16.02
N VAL A 54 -5.22 7.59 15.96
CA VAL A 54 -3.92 8.09 15.50
C VAL A 54 -2.93 7.98 16.65
N ILE A 55 -2.01 7.03 16.52
CA ILE A 55 -0.94 6.82 17.49
C ILE A 55 0.25 7.73 17.14
N GLY A 56 0.48 7.94 15.85
CA GLY A 56 1.57 8.73 15.33
C GLY A 56 2.83 7.94 15.09
N VAL A 57 3.79 8.59 14.44
CA VAL A 57 5.12 8.04 14.18
C VAL A 57 6.17 9.00 14.73
N ASP A 58 7.32 8.45 15.18
CA ASP A 58 8.35 9.25 15.83
C ASP A 58 9.14 10.13 14.85
N LYS A 59 9.49 9.59 13.71
CA LYS A 59 10.37 10.27 12.73
C LYS A 59 9.73 10.18 11.35
N PRO A 60 8.67 10.97 11.12
CA PRO A 60 7.92 10.83 9.87
C PRO A 60 8.76 11.09 8.62
N ASN A 61 9.66 12.06 8.65
CA ASN A 61 10.49 12.34 7.47
C ASN A 61 11.44 11.20 7.15
N ASP A 62 11.98 10.53 8.17
CA ASP A 62 12.84 9.37 7.98
C ASP A 62 12.05 8.20 7.38
N LEU A 63 10.83 7.97 7.87
CA LEU A 63 9.99 6.91 7.34
C LEU A 63 9.57 7.17 5.89
N VAL A 64 9.27 8.42 5.55
CA VAL A 64 8.94 8.78 4.17
C VAL A 64 10.15 8.52 3.26
N ARG A 65 11.35 8.90 3.71
CA ARG A 65 12.56 8.62 2.94
C ARG A 65 12.75 7.11 2.74
N ASP A 66 12.59 6.33 3.82
CA ASP A 66 12.73 4.88 3.75
C ASP A 66 11.68 4.27 2.82
N PHE A 67 10.49 4.82 2.83
CA PHE A 67 9.42 4.38 1.93
C PHE A 67 9.82 4.57 0.46
N TRP A 68 10.30 5.77 0.11
CA TRP A 68 10.71 6.04 -1.27
C TRP A 68 11.89 5.17 -1.70
N ASN A 69 12.85 4.96 -0.79
CA ASN A 69 13.99 4.09 -1.10
C ASN A 69 13.54 2.67 -1.38
N THR A 70 12.56 2.16 -0.63
CA THR A 70 12.09 0.80 -0.79
C THR A 70 11.20 0.63 -2.02
N VAL A 71 10.26 1.55 -2.25
CA VAL A 71 9.33 1.43 -3.38
C VAL A 71 10.07 1.55 -4.71
N ASN A 72 11.22 2.21 -4.72
CA ASN A 72 12.05 2.34 -5.91
C ASN A 72 13.09 1.21 -6.04
N ASP A 73 13.15 0.31 -5.08
CA ASP A 73 14.08 -0.82 -5.10
C ASP A 73 13.41 -2.01 -5.78
N ARG A 74 13.83 -2.29 -7.03
CA ARG A 74 13.24 -3.35 -7.86
C ARG A 74 13.43 -4.75 -7.31
N THR A 75 14.32 -4.94 -6.34
CA THR A 75 14.44 -6.23 -5.65
C THR A 75 13.33 -6.43 -4.64
N LYS A 76 12.67 -5.36 -4.23
CA LYS A 76 11.62 -5.40 -3.21
C LYS A 76 10.24 -5.14 -3.80
N VAL A 77 10.12 -4.22 -4.73
CA VAL A 77 8.84 -3.83 -5.34
C VAL A 77 9.03 -3.77 -6.85
N SER A 78 8.15 -4.42 -7.60
CA SER A 78 8.31 -4.55 -9.05
C SER A 78 8.22 -3.22 -9.78
N LEU A 79 7.42 -2.28 -9.28
CA LEU A 79 7.24 -0.99 -9.93
C LEU A 79 6.74 0.05 -8.94
N ASN A 80 7.30 1.26 -8.99
CA ASN A 80 6.77 2.39 -8.26
C ASN A 80 5.78 3.15 -9.15
N ILE A 81 4.49 3.15 -8.77
CA ILE A 81 3.44 3.84 -9.51
C ILE A 81 3.03 5.15 -8.84
N LEU A 82 3.79 5.60 -7.83
CA LEU A 82 3.45 6.77 -7.03
C LEU A 82 4.23 8.01 -7.46
N SER A 83 3.60 9.17 -7.29
CA SER A 83 4.25 10.45 -7.37
C SER A 83 4.31 11.09 -5.98
N ASP A 84 5.04 12.20 -5.85
CA ASP A 84 5.22 12.87 -4.54
C ASP A 84 3.89 13.18 -3.86
N ARG A 85 2.87 13.56 -4.63
CA ARG A 85 1.56 13.91 -4.06
C ARG A 85 0.79 12.72 -3.47
N ASN A 86 1.23 11.51 -3.73
CA ASN A 86 0.58 10.32 -3.18
C ASN A 86 0.97 10.04 -1.73
N VAL A 87 2.01 10.71 -1.23
CA VAL A 87 2.51 10.48 0.14
C VAL A 87 2.49 11.80 0.88
N SER A 88 1.81 11.85 2.02
CA SER A 88 1.73 13.06 2.82
C SER A 88 1.90 12.74 4.31
N ILE A 89 2.41 13.73 5.04
CA ILE A 89 2.50 13.67 6.50
C ILE A 89 1.37 14.54 7.03
N GLU A 90 0.49 13.94 7.82
CA GLU A 90 -0.67 14.64 8.37
C GLU A 90 -0.54 14.76 9.87
N ASN A 91 -0.91 15.91 10.41
CA ASN A 91 -0.84 16.19 11.83
C ASN A 91 -2.25 16.11 12.44
N ASP A 92 -2.36 15.36 13.53
CA ASP A 92 -3.61 15.24 14.27
C ASP A 92 -3.31 15.39 15.75
N GLY A 93 -3.55 16.61 16.28
CA GLY A 93 -3.30 16.90 17.68
C GLY A 93 -1.83 16.73 18.10
N GLY A 94 -0.90 17.04 17.22
CA GLY A 94 0.53 16.89 17.48
C GLY A 94 1.08 15.51 17.14
N ARG A 95 0.21 14.55 16.84
CA ARG A 95 0.63 13.22 16.40
C ARG A 95 0.62 13.17 14.89
N LYS A 96 1.68 12.66 14.31
CA LYS A 96 1.84 12.67 12.86
C LYS A 96 1.65 11.28 12.29
N ALA A 97 0.80 11.19 11.27
CA ALA A 97 0.58 9.97 10.51
C ALA A 97 1.08 10.19 9.08
N ILE A 98 1.42 9.10 8.41
CA ILE A 98 1.81 9.15 7.00
C ILE A 98 0.69 8.50 6.20
N LEU A 99 0.14 9.23 5.23
CA LEU A 99 -0.89 8.71 4.34
C LEU A 99 -0.28 8.42 2.98
N ILE A 100 -0.50 7.20 2.50
CA ILE A 100 -0.01 6.76 1.20
C ILE A 100 -1.24 6.41 0.36
N HIS A 101 -1.52 7.23 -0.66
CA HIS A 101 -2.64 7.00 -1.55
C HIS A 101 -2.17 6.20 -2.75
N VAL A 102 -2.54 4.93 -2.79
CA VAL A 102 -2.12 4.01 -3.84
C VAL A 102 -3.20 3.98 -4.92
N PRO A 103 -2.92 4.45 -6.13
CA PRO A 103 -3.90 4.35 -7.22
C PRO A 103 -3.97 2.90 -7.71
N ARG A 104 -5.03 2.58 -8.41
CA ARG A 104 -5.05 1.34 -9.17
C ARG A 104 -4.01 1.45 -10.28
N ALA A 105 -3.16 0.44 -10.40
CA ALA A 105 -2.17 0.42 -11.49
C ALA A 105 -2.88 0.27 -12.84
N GLU A 106 -2.30 0.90 -13.86
CA GLU A 106 -2.76 0.68 -15.24
C GLU A 106 -2.67 -0.81 -15.56
N ARG A 107 -3.54 -1.28 -16.45
CA ARG A 107 -3.53 -2.71 -16.79
C ARG A 107 -2.16 -3.17 -17.29
N PHE A 108 -1.41 -2.27 -17.91
CA PHE A 108 -0.06 -2.55 -18.44
C PHE A 108 0.96 -2.78 -17.33
N ASP A 109 0.70 -2.21 -16.16
CA ASP A 109 1.62 -2.26 -15.02
C ASP A 109 1.25 -3.34 -14.02
N ARG A 110 0.14 -4.04 -14.25
CA ARG A 110 -0.25 -5.19 -13.44
C ARG A 110 0.26 -6.49 -14.04
N PRO A 111 0.62 -7.47 -13.26
CA PRO A 111 0.56 -7.47 -11.81
C PRO A 111 1.72 -6.71 -11.18
N LEU A 112 1.43 -5.97 -10.12
CA LEU A 112 2.44 -5.36 -9.28
C LEU A 112 2.74 -6.32 -8.14
N TYR A 113 3.99 -6.72 -8.00
CA TYR A 113 4.38 -7.77 -7.06
C TYR A 113 5.60 -7.35 -6.25
N ILE A 114 5.94 -8.13 -5.24
CA ILE A 114 7.04 -7.81 -4.34
C ILE A 114 8.02 -8.98 -4.25
N ASN A 115 9.21 -8.68 -3.75
CA ASN A 115 10.26 -9.65 -3.47
C ASN A 115 10.68 -10.51 -4.68
N ARG A 116 10.56 -9.94 -5.89
CA ARG A 116 10.94 -10.62 -7.14
C ARG A 116 10.17 -11.90 -7.41
N ASP A 117 9.01 -12.05 -6.77
CA ASP A 117 8.27 -13.32 -6.84
C ASP A 117 6.85 -13.07 -7.39
N ILE A 118 6.75 -12.99 -8.71
CA ILE A 118 5.49 -12.68 -9.36
C ILE A 118 4.40 -13.73 -9.09
N LEU A 119 4.77 -15.00 -9.01
CA LEU A 119 3.79 -16.08 -8.80
C LEU A 119 3.43 -16.28 -7.34
N GLY A 120 4.31 -15.90 -6.41
CA GLY A 120 4.08 -16.12 -4.99
C GLY A 120 3.79 -14.85 -4.19
N GLU A 121 4.11 -13.66 -4.73
CA GLU A 121 4.02 -12.42 -3.99
C GLU A 121 3.30 -11.33 -4.77
N THR A 122 2.25 -11.70 -5.47
CA THR A 122 1.29 -10.78 -6.08
C THR A 122 0.01 -10.86 -5.25
N PHE A 123 -0.49 -9.71 -4.82
CA PHE A 123 -1.62 -9.65 -3.89
C PHE A 123 -2.81 -8.91 -4.51
N ARG A 124 -4.00 -9.26 -4.03
CA ARG A 124 -5.24 -8.56 -4.36
C ARG A 124 -5.97 -8.19 -3.07
N ARG A 125 -6.76 -7.15 -3.14
CA ARG A 125 -7.58 -6.71 -2.02
C ARG A 125 -8.97 -7.34 -2.16
N ASN A 126 -9.45 -7.93 -1.07
CA ASN A 126 -10.80 -8.46 -1.00
C ASN A 126 -11.36 -8.15 0.38
N GLY A 127 -12.39 -7.28 0.42
CA GLY A 127 -12.85 -6.77 1.70
C GLY A 127 -11.72 -6.00 2.40
N GLU A 128 -11.45 -6.34 3.64
CA GLU A 128 -10.40 -5.68 4.43
C GLU A 128 -9.06 -6.43 4.38
N GLY A 129 -8.94 -7.44 3.56
CA GLY A 129 -7.76 -8.31 3.55
C GLY A 129 -6.96 -8.27 2.26
N ASP A 130 -5.67 -8.58 2.41
CA ASP A 130 -4.74 -8.72 1.30
C ASP A 130 -4.48 -10.22 1.11
N TYR A 131 -4.77 -10.72 -0.08
CA TYR A 131 -4.67 -12.15 -0.37
C TYR A 131 -3.76 -12.40 -1.56
N ARG A 132 -2.99 -13.47 -1.50
CA ARG A 132 -2.16 -13.87 -2.63
C ARG A 132 -3.04 -14.22 -3.81
N CYS A 133 -2.64 -13.73 -4.98
CA CYS A 133 -3.29 -14.11 -6.22
C CYS A 133 -2.91 -15.55 -6.58
N SER A 134 -3.85 -16.27 -7.18
CA SER A 134 -3.54 -17.57 -7.76
C SER A 134 -2.66 -17.41 -8.99
N SER A 135 -2.01 -18.48 -9.43
CA SER A 135 -1.22 -18.41 -10.66
C SER A 135 -2.09 -18.07 -11.87
N GLU A 136 -3.34 -18.50 -11.86
CA GLU A 136 -4.28 -18.18 -12.94
C GLU A 136 -4.63 -16.70 -12.96
N GLU A 137 -4.84 -16.09 -11.77
CA GLU A 137 -5.07 -14.66 -11.67
C GLU A 137 -3.87 -13.85 -12.16
N VAL A 138 -2.66 -14.27 -11.80
CA VAL A 138 -1.43 -13.63 -12.28
C VAL A 138 -1.33 -13.72 -13.80
N ARG A 139 -1.57 -14.90 -14.36
CA ARG A 139 -1.51 -15.08 -15.81
C ARG A 139 -2.56 -14.25 -16.54
N ALA A 140 -3.75 -14.10 -15.95
CA ALA A 140 -4.79 -13.24 -16.52
C ALA A 140 -4.33 -11.79 -16.59
N MET A 141 -3.69 -11.29 -15.52
CA MET A 141 -3.14 -9.92 -15.52
C MET A 141 -2.05 -9.77 -16.56
N LEU A 142 -1.19 -10.77 -16.73
CA LEU A 142 -0.14 -10.73 -17.74
C LEU A 142 -0.72 -10.68 -19.15
N ARG A 143 -1.78 -11.43 -19.41
CA ARG A 143 -2.46 -11.37 -20.71
C ARG A 143 -3.04 -9.98 -20.96
N ASP A 144 -3.67 -9.39 -19.94
CA ASP A 144 -4.21 -8.04 -20.06
C ASP A 144 -3.13 -7.00 -20.36
N ALA A 145 -1.93 -7.22 -19.84
CA ALA A 145 -0.82 -6.30 -20.05
C ALA A 145 -0.20 -6.37 -21.45
N GLU A 146 -0.43 -7.43 -22.19
CA GLU A 146 0.18 -7.61 -23.52
C GLU A 146 -0.18 -6.53 -24.51
N GLY A 147 -1.33 -5.88 -24.36
CA GLY A 147 -1.75 -4.81 -25.24
C GLY A 147 -0.86 -3.56 -25.19
N LYS A 148 0.03 -3.45 -24.21
CA LYS A 148 0.87 -2.26 -24.02
C LYS A 148 1.80 -1.99 -25.20
N LEU A 149 2.26 -3.03 -25.87
CA LEU A 149 3.26 -2.92 -26.93
C LEU A 149 2.66 -2.68 -28.31
N ARG A 150 1.37 -2.44 -28.40
CA ARG A 150 0.67 -2.24 -29.66
C ARG A 150 0.31 -0.80 -29.93
#